data_96a7cab31e7cfe61324b67778c48c4a3
#
_entry.id   96a7cab31e7cfe61324b67778c48c4a3
#
_cell.length_a   1.000
_cell.length_b   1.000
_cell.length_c   1.000
_cell.angle_alpha   90.00
_cell.angle_beta   90.00
_cell.angle_gamma   90.00
#
_symmetry.space_group_name_H-M   'P 1'
#
loop_
_entity.id
_entity.type
_entity.pdbx_description
1 polymer ?
#
loop_
_entity_poly.entity_id
_entity_poly.type
_entity_poly.pdbx_seq_one_letter_code
_entity_poly.pdbx_strand_id
1 'polypeptide(L)'
;LMEGKCVLFSGTPCQLEGLFSFLRKPYENLVTVDVVCHACPSPLVYRKYLEAQKKKIGSEFTNILFRDKYYGYKYSTMSIIGCNDSIEYHEGIDTDIMMRAFFANMSVRPSCYQCAFKKRYRNTDFTIWDCFDVDKFSKELDNDKGVTRILAHSDLANIILKESSSQLKVLEINSNKAVEGVKEMFHSVSMNPKREAFFVDLNLLDAEVCFHKYFPVTLRHRLEKQARLWTASSPQAVSYTHLRAHETKAN
;
A
#
# COMPACT_ATOMS: atom_id res chain seq x y z
N LEU A 1 15.32 -18.29 -12.64
CA LEU A 1 16.14 -18.92 -11.59
C LEU A 1 17.00 -20.04 -12.15
N MET A 2 16.43 -20.98 -12.89
CA MET A 2 17.17 -22.14 -13.46
C MET A 2 18.22 -21.75 -14.51
N GLU A 3 18.09 -20.60 -15.14
CA GLU A 3 19.06 -20.03 -16.09
C GLU A 3 20.19 -19.22 -15.40
N GLY A 4 20.29 -19.27 -14.09
CA GLY A 4 21.30 -18.55 -13.30
C GLY A 4 21.05 -17.03 -13.19
N LYS A 5 19.92 -16.51 -13.69
CA LYS A 5 19.58 -15.09 -13.57
C LYS A 5 19.20 -14.76 -12.13
N CYS A 6 19.72 -13.64 -11.62
CA CYS A 6 19.25 -13.09 -10.34
C CYS A 6 17.83 -12.57 -10.51
N VAL A 7 16.94 -12.99 -9.60
CA VAL A 7 15.52 -12.66 -9.62
C VAL A 7 15.13 -12.01 -8.29
N LEU A 8 14.47 -10.86 -8.35
CA LEU A 8 13.83 -10.25 -7.20
C LEU A 8 12.32 -10.50 -7.31
N PHE A 9 11.72 -11.05 -6.26
CA PHE A 9 10.28 -11.22 -6.16
C PHE A 9 9.75 -10.46 -4.95
N SER A 10 8.77 -9.59 -5.17
CA SER A 10 8.11 -8.85 -4.10
C SER A 10 6.60 -9.16 -4.06
N GLY A 11 6.03 -9.16 -2.86
CA GLY A 11 4.60 -9.42 -2.70
C GLY A 11 4.11 -9.36 -1.26
N THR A 12 2.85 -9.76 -1.06
CA THR A 12 2.32 -9.95 0.28
C THR A 12 2.86 -11.24 0.90
N PRO A 13 2.88 -11.38 2.25
CA PRO A 13 3.42 -12.60 2.88
C PRO A 13 2.81 -13.90 2.37
N CYS A 14 1.50 -13.92 2.10
CA CYS A 14 0.85 -15.11 1.54
C CYS A 14 1.27 -15.43 0.10
N GLN A 15 1.66 -14.43 -0.70
CA GLN A 15 2.21 -14.64 -2.04
C GLN A 15 3.62 -15.23 -1.98
N LEU A 16 4.45 -14.75 -1.04
CA LEU A 16 5.79 -15.29 -0.83
C LEU A 16 5.75 -16.73 -0.34
N GLU A 17 4.90 -17.05 0.64
CA GLU A 17 4.74 -18.42 1.10
C GLU A 17 4.18 -19.34 -0.02
N GLY A 18 3.30 -18.82 -0.88
CA GLY A 18 2.86 -19.51 -2.09
C GLY A 18 4.01 -19.77 -3.07
N LEU A 19 4.89 -18.78 -3.29
CA LEU A 19 6.08 -18.93 -4.12
C LEU A 19 7.00 -20.02 -3.57
N PHE A 20 7.33 -19.99 -2.28
CA PHE A 20 8.20 -20.99 -1.65
C PHE A 20 7.60 -22.40 -1.75
N SER A 21 6.28 -22.53 -1.54
CA SER A 21 5.58 -23.80 -1.72
C SER A 21 5.62 -24.31 -3.15
N PHE A 22 5.57 -23.42 -4.14
CA PHE A 22 5.69 -23.75 -5.55
C PHE A 22 7.12 -24.18 -5.93
N LEU A 23 8.13 -23.44 -5.48
CA LEU A 23 9.55 -23.71 -5.80
C LEU A 23 10.08 -24.96 -5.13
N ARG A 24 9.59 -25.33 -3.94
CA ARG A 24 9.94 -26.53 -3.15
C ARG A 24 11.41 -26.67 -2.76
N LYS A 25 12.27 -25.73 -3.10
CA LYS A 25 13.68 -25.67 -2.73
C LYS A 25 14.18 -24.24 -2.69
N PRO A 26 15.22 -23.94 -1.93
CA PRO A 26 15.87 -22.63 -1.95
C PRO A 26 16.63 -22.39 -3.28
N TYR A 27 16.81 -21.11 -3.62
CA TYR A 27 17.58 -20.65 -4.76
C TYR A 27 18.45 -19.48 -4.31
N GLU A 28 19.76 -19.58 -4.49
CA GLU A 28 20.74 -18.55 -4.09
C GLU A 28 20.58 -17.26 -4.91
N ASN A 29 20.06 -17.36 -6.12
CA ASN A 29 19.82 -16.25 -7.03
C ASN A 29 18.39 -15.66 -6.92
N LEU A 30 17.67 -15.93 -5.83
CA LEU A 30 16.34 -15.37 -5.55
C LEU A 30 16.42 -14.43 -4.35
N VAL A 31 16.12 -13.16 -4.56
CA VAL A 31 15.90 -12.17 -3.51
C VAL A 31 14.41 -11.98 -3.30
N THR A 32 13.97 -12.02 -2.05
CA THR A 32 12.54 -11.97 -1.69
C THR A 32 12.23 -10.80 -0.77
N VAL A 33 11.18 -10.05 -1.11
CA VAL A 33 10.73 -8.90 -0.34
C VAL A 33 9.24 -9.03 -0.05
N ASP A 34 8.85 -9.06 1.20
CA ASP A 34 7.45 -8.95 1.56
C ASP A 34 7.12 -7.62 2.25
N VAL A 35 5.84 -7.37 2.45
CA VAL A 35 5.33 -6.15 3.09
C VAL A 35 4.62 -6.48 4.39
N VAL A 36 4.59 -5.52 5.32
CA VAL A 36 3.61 -5.57 6.40
C VAL A 36 2.23 -5.30 5.81
N CYS A 37 1.46 -6.35 5.64
CA CYS A 37 0.20 -6.33 4.92
C CYS A 37 -0.97 -6.11 5.88
N HIS A 38 -1.78 -5.07 5.66
CA HIS A 38 -3.06 -4.90 6.37
C HIS A 38 -4.03 -6.01 5.97
N ALA A 39 -4.41 -6.06 4.70
CA ALA A 39 -5.27 -7.06 4.09
C ALA A 39 -5.22 -6.92 2.55
N CYS A 40 -5.93 -7.79 1.83
CA CYS A 40 -6.11 -7.69 0.39
C CYS A 40 -7.57 -7.39 0.05
N PRO A 41 -7.87 -6.32 -0.69
CA PRO A 41 -9.23 -6.00 -1.09
C PRO A 41 -9.79 -7.00 -2.10
N SER A 42 -11.11 -7.13 -2.12
CA SER A 42 -11.83 -7.95 -3.10
C SER A 42 -11.72 -7.35 -4.50
N PRO A 43 -11.41 -8.14 -5.55
CA PRO A 43 -11.43 -7.66 -6.93
C PRO A 43 -12.80 -7.16 -7.38
N LEU A 44 -13.90 -7.70 -6.82
CA LEU A 44 -15.25 -7.22 -7.10
C LEU A 44 -15.43 -5.77 -6.63
N VAL A 45 -15.01 -5.47 -5.40
CA VAL A 45 -15.11 -4.10 -4.85
C VAL A 45 -14.29 -3.13 -5.70
N TYR A 46 -13.09 -3.55 -6.11
CA TYR A 46 -12.24 -2.73 -6.99
C TYR A 46 -12.89 -2.46 -8.34
N ARG A 47 -13.42 -3.48 -9.01
CA ARG A 47 -14.15 -3.27 -10.28
C ARG A 47 -15.34 -2.30 -10.13
N LYS A 48 -16.12 -2.47 -9.08
CA LYS A 48 -17.25 -1.57 -8.79
C LYS A 48 -16.80 -0.14 -8.47
N TYR A 49 -15.66 0.01 -7.81
CA TYR A 49 -15.04 1.32 -7.61
C TYR A 49 -14.66 1.96 -8.95
N LEU A 50 -14.04 1.21 -9.87
CA LEU A 50 -13.70 1.70 -11.20
C LEU A 50 -14.94 2.14 -11.99
N GLU A 51 -16.03 1.36 -11.96
CA GLU A 51 -17.30 1.70 -12.59
C GLU A 51 -17.83 3.05 -12.04
N ALA A 52 -17.82 3.24 -10.72
CA ALA A 52 -18.27 4.47 -10.08
C ALA A 52 -17.37 5.67 -10.43
N GLN A 53 -16.04 5.49 -10.43
CA GLN A 53 -15.11 6.57 -10.78
C GLN A 53 -15.19 6.96 -12.25
N LYS A 54 -15.30 6.00 -13.15
CA LYS A 54 -15.49 6.26 -14.59
C LYS A 54 -16.75 7.09 -14.84
N LYS A 55 -17.85 6.74 -14.19
CA LYS A 55 -19.11 7.48 -14.27
C LYS A 55 -18.96 8.91 -13.73
N LYS A 56 -18.26 9.07 -12.61
CA LYS A 56 -18.03 10.36 -11.94
C LYS A 56 -17.11 11.28 -12.74
N ILE A 57 -16.02 10.76 -13.26
CA ILE A 57 -15.01 11.52 -14.03
C ILE A 57 -15.54 11.84 -15.42
N GLY A 58 -16.32 10.94 -16.02
CA GLY A 58 -16.91 11.12 -17.36
C GLY A 58 -15.92 10.90 -18.51
N SER A 59 -14.72 10.41 -18.22
CA SER A 59 -13.65 10.11 -19.19
C SER A 59 -12.95 8.80 -18.86
N GLU A 60 -12.21 8.28 -19.86
CA GLU A 60 -11.32 7.13 -19.64
C GLU A 60 -10.07 7.58 -18.87
N PHE A 61 -9.52 6.66 -18.10
CA PHE A 61 -8.27 6.87 -17.37
C PHE A 61 -7.31 5.71 -17.59
N THR A 62 -6.00 6.01 -17.49
CA THR A 62 -4.92 5.08 -17.80
C THR A 62 -4.31 4.45 -16.58
N ASN A 63 -4.32 5.15 -15.44
CA ASN A 63 -3.63 4.68 -14.25
C ASN A 63 -4.35 5.09 -12.96
N ILE A 64 -4.15 4.28 -11.91
CA ILE A 64 -4.64 4.54 -10.55
C ILE A 64 -3.49 4.36 -9.58
N LEU A 65 -3.22 5.40 -8.81
CA LEU A 65 -2.19 5.43 -7.79
C LEU A 65 -2.84 5.33 -6.41
N PHE A 66 -2.77 4.15 -5.78
CA PHE A 66 -3.39 3.88 -4.48
C PHE A 66 -2.68 4.59 -3.32
N ARG A 67 -1.47 5.02 -3.55
CA ARG A 67 -0.58 5.57 -2.53
C ARG A 67 0.20 6.74 -3.11
N ASP A 68 -0.51 7.65 -3.76
CA ASP A 68 0.07 8.87 -4.28
C ASP A 68 0.50 9.81 -3.14
N LYS A 69 1.53 10.59 -3.37
CA LYS A 69 2.05 11.59 -2.45
C LYS A 69 1.57 13.00 -2.81
N TYR A 70 0.42 13.12 -3.46
CA TYR A 70 -0.13 14.41 -3.90
C TYR A 70 -0.18 15.46 -2.77
N TYR A 71 -0.60 15.03 -1.59
CA TYR A 71 -0.61 15.85 -0.37
C TYR A 71 0.53 15.50 0.61
N GLY A 72 1.61 14.89 0.13
CA GLY A 72 2.72 14.40 0.95
C GLY A 72 2.62 12.92 1.33
N TYR A 73 3.69 12.42 1.94
CA TYR A 73 3.79 11.01 2.30
C TYR A 73 2.85 10.61 3.45
N LYS A 74 2.72 11.47 4.45
CA LYS A 74 1.92 11.18 5.65
C LYS A 74 0.41 11.17 5.38
N TYR A 75 -0.02 11.80 4.29
CA TYR A 75 -1.43 11.82 3.90
C TYR A 75 -1.68 10.98 2.66
N SER A 76 -2.05 9.70 2.87
CA SER A 76 -2.32 8.77 1.79
C SER A 76 -3.43 9.26 0.86
N THR A 77 -3.11 9.38 -0.43
CA THR A 77 -3.99 9.89 -1.47
C THR A 77 -4.23 8.81 -2.53
N MET A 78 -5.47 8.68 -2.95
CA MET A 78 -5.87 7.96 -4.16
C MET A 78 -5.87 8.95 -5.30
N SER A 79 -5.09 8.71 -6.36
CA SER A 79 -5.10 9.54 -7.56
C SER A 79 -5.46 8.71 -8.80
N ILE A 80 -6.24 9.30 -9.69
CA ILE A 80 -6.61 8.71 -10.98
C ILE A 80 -6.07 9.60 -12.09
N ILE A 81 -5.35 9.01 -13.02
CA ILE A 81 -4.67 9.68 -14.12
C ILE A 81 -5.44 9.45 -15.41
N GLY A 82 -5.80 10.52 -16.08
CA GLY A 82 -6.48 10.50 -17.38
C GLY A 82 -5.56 10.13 -18.53
N CYS A 83 -6.15 9.99 -19.75
CA CYS A 83 -5.40 9.59 -20.94
C CYS A 83 -4.36 10.61 -21.42
N ASN A 84 -4.45 11.85 -20.98
CA ASN A 84 -3.52 12.94 -21.26
C ASN A 84 -2.50 13.19 -20.12
N ASP A 85 -2.30 12.21 -19.24
CA ASP A 85 -1.47 12.27 -18.05
C ASP A 85 -1.91 13.36 -17.02
N SER A 86 -3.12 13.90 -17.16
CA SER A 86 -3.71 14.80 -16.16
C SER A 86 -4.22 14.05 -14.94
N ILE A 87 -4.18 14.69 -13.78
CA ILE A 87 -4.79 14.14 -12.57
C ILE A 87 -6.27 14.52 -12.56
N GLU A 88 -7.13 13.55 -12.86
CA GLU A 88 -8.59 13.75 -12.93
C GLU A 88 -9.26 13.63 -11.55
N TYR A 89 -8.60 12.95 -10.62
CA TYR A 89 -9.13 12.71 -9.29
C TYR A 89 -7.99 12.55 -8.29
N HIS A 90 -8.12 13.17 -7.13
CA HIS A 90 -7.23 12.99 -5.99
C HIS A 90 -8.00 13.19 -4.70
N GLU A 91 -8.14 12.12 -3.94
CA GLU A 91 -8.85 12.13 -2.66
C GLU A 91 -8.08 11.33 -1.61
N GLY A 92 -8.10 11.81 -0.38
CA GLY A 92 -7.40 11.18 0.72
C GLY A 92 -8.23 10.09 1.41
N ILE A 93 -7.60 9.46 2.38
CA ILE A 93 -8.16 8.38 3.19
C ILE A 93 -9.52 8.73 3.83
N ASP A 94 -9.79 10.00 4.07
CA ASP A 94 -11.02 10.46 4.72
C ASP A 94 -12.20 10.55 3.74
N THR A 95 -11.94 10.69 2.45
CA THR A 95 -12.96 10.98 1.44
C THR A 95 -13.00 10.00 0.29
N ASP A 96 -11.90 9.31 -0.04
CA ASP A 96 -11.90 8.28 -1.07
C ASP A 96 -12.67 7.03 -0.62
N ILE A 97 -13.58 6.56 -1.45
CA ILE A 97 -14.50 5.46 -1.14
C ILE A 97 -13.75 4.13 -1.00
N MET A 98 -12.79 3.85 -1.89
CA MET A 98 -12.04 2.60 -1.87
C MET A 98 -11.15 2.50 -0.64
N MET A 99 -10.46 3.59 -0.29
CA MET A 99 -9.64 3.65 0.92
C MET A 99 -10.50 3.50 2.17
N ARG A 100 -11.65 4.17 2.23
CA ARG A 100 -12.58 4.06 3.37
C ARG A 100 -13.15 2.64 3.51
N ALA A 101 -13.52 1.99 2.40
CA ALA A 101 -13.99 0.61 2.40
C ALA A 101 -12.89 -0.37 2.85
N PHE A 102 -11.65 -0.10 2.47
CA PHE A 102 -10.48 -0.89 2.83
C PHE A 102 -10.16 -0.77 4.33
N PHE A 103 -10.02 0.43 4.85
CA PHE A 103 -9.68 0.65 6.26
C PHE A 103 -10.85 0.38 7.22
N ALA A 104 -12.09 0.40 6.73
CA ALA A 104 -13.24 -0.14 7.47
C ALA A 104 -13.29 -1.68 7.51
N ASN A 105 -12.32 -2.37 6.90
CA ASN A 105 -12.27 -3.82 6.76
C ASN A 105 -13.50 -4.42 6.08
N MET A 106 -14.21 -3.64 5.26
CA MET A 106 -15.43 -4.08 4.60
C MET A 106 -15.14 -4.71 3.24
N SER A 107 -14.13 -4.21 2.54
CA SER A 107 -13.77 -4.64 1.18
C SER A 107 -12.80 -5.82 1.13
N VAL A 108 -12.29 -6.30 2.26
CA VAL A 108 -11.18 -7.27 2.29
C VAL A 108 -11.64 -8.72 2.04
N ARG A 109 -10.72 -9.57 1.58
CA ARG A 109 -10.98 -10.99 1.31
C ARG A 109 -11.25 -11.75 2.62
N PRO A 110 -12.12 -12.78 2.61
CA PRO A 110 -12.42 -13.57 3.81
C PRO A 110 -11.20 -14.14 4.51
N SER A 111 -10.22 -14.68 3.75
CA SER A 111 -8.98 -15.25 4.29
C SER A 111 -8.12 -14.24 5.08
N CYS A 112 -8.29 -12.94 4.88
CA CYS A 112 -7.53 -11.91 5.60
C CYS A 112 -7.99 -11.76 7.05
N TYR A 113 -9.20 -12.16 7.40
CA TYR A 113 -9.71 -12.10 8.78
C TYR A 113 -9.11 -13.17 9.69
N GLN A 114 -8.55 -14.22 9.11
CA GLN A 114 -7.84 -15.31 9.81
C GLN A 114 -6.52 -15.61 9.10
N CYS A 115 -5.71 -14.57 8.91
CA CYS A 115 -4.48 -14.65 8.14
C CYS A 115 -3.39 -15.41 8.91
N ALA A 116 -2.94 -16.55 8.38
CA ALA A 116 -1.88 -17.37 8.97
C ALA A 116 -0.47 -16.74 8.84
N PHE A 117 -0.34 -15.65 8.08
CA PHE A 117 0.95 -15.06 7.72
C PHE A 117 1.29 -13.79 8.54
N LYS A 118 0.55 -13.51 9.60
CA LYS A 118 0.80 -12.41 10.53
C LYS A 118 1.87 -12.82 11.55
N LYS A 119 3.13 -12.60 11.21
CA LYS A 119 4.29 -12.95 12.06
C LYS A 119 5.46 -12.02 11.77
N ARG A 120 6.33 -11.81 12.76
CA ARG A 120 7.53 -10.98 12.64
C ARG A 120 8.63 -11.67 11.85
N TYR A 121 8.93 -12.93 12.20
CA TYR A 121 9.99 -13.70 11.57
C TYR A 121 9.43 -14.44 10.36
N ARG A 122 10.03 -14.22 9.22
CA ARG A 122 9.57 -14.71 7.92
C ARG A 122 10.73 -15.35 7.16
N ASN A 123 10.39 -16.16 6.15
CA ASN A 123 11.38 -16.84 5.30
C ASN A 123 11.86 -15.94 4.15
N THR A 124 11.36 -14.71 4.05
CA THR A 124 11.78 -13.71 3.06
C THR A 124 13.09 -13.06 3.48
N ASP A 125 13.83 -12.50 2.53
CA ASP A 125 15.05 -11.75 2.84
C ASP A 125 14.73 -10.42 3.52
N PHE A 126 13.68 -9.73 3.04
CA PHE A 126 13.25 -8.45 3.57
C PHE A 126 11.77 -8.42 3.88
N THR A 127 11.40 -7.74 4.98
CA THR A 127 10.06 -7.22 5.20
C THR A 127 10.11 -5.70 5.24
N ILE A 128 9.27 -5.04 4.44
CA ILE A 128 9.25 -3.58 4.34
C ILE A 128 7.88 -3.00 4.70
N TRP A 129 7.85 -1.79 5.25
CA TRP A 129 6.60 -1.02 5.48
C TRP A 129 6.87 0.46 5.68
N ASP A 130 5.82 1.25 5.61
CA ASP A 130 5.86 2.70 5.80
C ASP A 130 6.31 3.10 7.22
N CYS A 131 7.15 4.11 7.34
CA CYS A 131 7.54 4.72 8.61
C CYS A 131 6.84 6.08 8.77
N PHE A 132 5.57 6.09 9.18
CA PHE A 132 4.81 7.33 9.38
C PHE A 132 5.28 8.16 10.59
N ASP A 133 5.87 7.52 11.55
CA ASP A 133 6.39 8.08 12.81
C ASP A 133 7.92 8.19 12.79
N VAL A 134 8.48 8.56 11.65
CA VAL A 134 9.93 8.69 11.46
C VAL A 134 10.57 9.72 12.39
N ASP A 135 9.81 10.71 12.83
CA ASP A 135 10.20 11.72 13.82
C ASP A 135 10.67 11.13 15.15
N LYS A 136 10.17 9.94 15.52
CA LYS A 136 10.62 9.18 16.70
C LYS A 136 12.05 8.64 16.58
N PHE A 137 12.56 8.51 15.35
CA PHE A 137 13.87 7.95 15.05
C PHE A 137 14.84 9.00 14.54
N SER A 138 14.37 9.91 13.68
CA SER A 138 15.20 10.95 13.08
C SER A 138 14.35 12.13 12.61
N LYS A 139 14.58 13.30 13.16
CA LYS A 139 13.96 14.55 12.70
C LYS A 139 14.43 14.94 11.30
N GLU A 140 15.66 14.60 10.93
CA GLU A 140 16.23 14.92 9.63
C GLU A 140 15.54 14.15 8.49
N LEU A 141 15.13 12.90 8.76
CA LEU A 141 14.42 12.06 7.80
C LEU A 141 12.93 12.40 7.72
N ASP A 142 12.40 13.18 8.67
CA ASP A 142 10.99 13.61 8.68
C ASP A 142 10.74 14.81 7.75
N ASN A 143 10.90 14.58 6.44
CA ASN A 143 10.76 15.58 5.38
C ASN A 143 9.54 15.35 4.48
N ASP A 144 8.62 14.49 4.89
CA ASP A 144 7.39 14.11 4.19
C ASP A 144 7.60 13.53 2.75
N LYS A 145 8.82 13.13 2.41
CA LYS A 145 9.12 12.43 1.13
C LYS A 145 8.89 10.93 1.22
N GLY A 146 8.86 10.41 2.43
CA GLY A 146 8.65 9.01 2.75
C GLY A 146 9.90 8.28 3.20
N VAL A 147 9.73 7.49 4.23
CA VAL A 147 10.76 6.61 4.80
C VAL A 147 10.19 5.20 4.93
N THR A 148 10.98 4.21 4.56
CA THR A 148 10.63 2.80 4.65
C THR A 148 11.35 2.17 5.84
N ARG A 149 10.62 1.45 6.70
CA ARG A 149 11.22 0.52 7.66
C ARG A 149 11.53 -0.80 6.97
N ILE A 150 12.64 -1.39 7.37
CA ILE A 150 13.11 -2.65 6.80
C ILE A 150 13.50 -3.59 7.96
N LEU A 151 13.03 -4.84 7.91
CA LEU A 151 13.64 -5.95 8.63
C LEU A 151 14.40 -6.80 7.63
N ALA A 152 15.70 -7.00 7.86
CA ALA A 152 16.52 -7.97 7.15
C ALA A 152 16.46 -9.31 7.91
N HIS A 153 16.11 -10.39 7.22
CA HIS A 153 15.93 -11.71 7.81
C HIS A 153 17.04 -12.70 7.45
N SER A 154 17.82 -12.41 6.39
CA SER A 154 18.89 -13.28 5.89
C SER A 154 20.25 -12.56 5.83
N ASP A 155 21.33 -13.34 5.72
CA ASP A 155 22.65 -12.80 5.50
C ASP A 155 22.75 -12.09 4.14
N LEU A 156 22.07 -12.62 3.11
CA LEU A 156 21.96 -11.99 1.81
C LEU A 156 21.35 -10.58 1.91
N ALA A 157 20.29 -10.41 2.71
CA ALA A 157 19.68 -9.11 2.93
C ALA A 157 20.68 -8.11 3.58
N ASN A 158 21.46 -8.56 4.56
CA ASN A 158 22.47 -7.73 5.20
C ASN A 158 23.58 -7.32 4.23
N ILE A 159 24.02 -8.24 3.35
CA ILE A 159 25.01 -7.96 2.30
C ILE A 159 24.45 -6.90 1.34
N ILE A 160 23.23 -7.08 0.84
CA ILE A 160 22.60 -6.13 -0.09
C ILE A 160 22.48 -4.72 0.54
N LEU A 161 22.05 -4.61 1.81
CA LEU A 161 21.96 -3.30 2.49
C LEU A 161 23.33 -2.63 2.62
N LYS A 162 24.36 -3.40 2.94
CA LYS A 162 25.73 -2.90 3.06
C LYS A 162 26.28 -2.40 1.71
N GLU A 163 26.09 -3.15 0.65
CA GLU A 163 26.53 -2.78 -0.70
C GLU A 163 25.76 -1.57 -1.25
N SER A 164 24.49 -1.43 -0.89
CA SER A 164 23.65 -0.30 -1.30
C SER A 164 23.83 0.95 -0.43
N SER A 165 24.68 0.92 0.59
CA SER A 165 24.83 2.02 1.57
C SER A 165 25.25 3.37 0.97
N SER A 166 25.96 3.36 -0.17
CA SER A 166 26.32 4.59 -0.90
C SER A 166 25.14 5.25 -1.63
N GLN A 167 24.06 4.50 -1.88
CA GLN A 167 22.88 4.95 -2.63
C GLN A 167 21.68 5.19 -1.71
N LEU A 168 21.71 4.66 -0.48
CA LEU A 168 20.62 4.72 0.48
C LEU A 168 21.06 5.46 1.74
N LYS A 169 20.19 6.33 2.24
CA LYS A 169 20.36 6.87 3.59
C LYS A 169 19.73 5.90 4.58
N VAL A 170 20.54 5.10 5.25
CA VAL A 170 20.10 4.07 6.19
C VAL A 170 20.37 4.53 7.62
N LEU A 171 19.37 4.37 8.48
CA LEU A 171 19.49 4.53 9.92
C LEU A 171 19.23 3.16 10.57
N GLU A 172 20.24 2.61 11.21
CA GLU A 172 20.09 1.35 11.95
C GLU A 172 19.37 1.62 13.27
N ILE A 173 18.33 0.84 13.54
CA ILE A 173 17.54 0.94 14.77
C ILE A 173 17.32 -0.45 15.39
N ASN A 174 17.06 -0.48 16.69
CA ASN A 174 16.72 -1.73 17.38
C ASN A 174 15.44 -2.34 16.78
N SER A 175 15.51 -3.62 16.42
CA SER A 175 14.43 -4.33 15.74
C SER A 175 13.11 -4.41 16.54
N ASN A 176 13.18 -4.38 17.89
CA ASN A 176 11.96 -4.33 18.72
C ASN A 176 11.29 -2.95 18.62
N LYS A 177 12.08 -1.88 18.61
CA LYS A 177 11.58 -0.52 18.38
C LYS A 177 11.02 -0.37 16.95
N ALA A 178 11.63 -1.02 15.97
CA ALA A 178 11.15 -0.98 14.59
C ALA A 178 9.72 -1.52 14.43
N VAL A 179 9.34 -2.53 15.20
CA VAL A 179 8.02 -3.20 15.10
C VAL A 179 7.01 -2.73 16.16
N GLU A 180 7.42 -1.84 17.06
CA GLU A 180 6.54 -1.31 18.09
C GLU A 180 5.33 -0.60 17.49
N GLY A 181 4.12 -0.96 17.95
CA GLY A 181 2.87 -0.40 17.45
C GLY A 181 2.39 -0.91 16.09
N VAL A 182 3.14 -1.78 15.41
CA VAL A 182 2.80 -2.32 14.09
C VAL A 182 1.84 -3.50 14.23
N LYS A 183 0.56 -3.20 14.47
CA LYS A 183 -0.49 -4.22 14.71
C LYS A 183 -0.67 -5.17 13.52
N GLU A 184 -0.55 -4.66 12.30
CA GLU A 184 -0.73 -5.39 11.05
C GLU A 184 0.31 -6.50 10.85
N MET A 185 1.44 -6.43 11.55
CA MET A 185 2.46 -7.48 11.53
C MET A 185 2.02 -8.73 12.31
N PHE A 186 1.24 -8.55 13.37
CA PHE A 186 0.95 -9.59 14.36
C PHE A 186 -0.51 -10.06 14.35
N HIS A 187 -1.43 -9.20 13.91
CA HIS A 187 -2.87 -9.45 14.04
C HIS A 187 -3.59 -9.33 12.70
N SER A 188 -4.51 -10.26 12.48
CA SER A 188 -5.49 -10.18 11.40
C SER A 188 -6.45 -9.01 11.65
N VAL A 189 -6.99 -8.48 10.58
CA VAL A 189 -8.04 -7.45 10.68
C VAL A 189 -9.35 -8.07 11.17
N SER A 190 -10.13 -7.32 11.94
CA SER A 190 -11.45 -7.74 12.37
C SER A 190 -12.48 -7.57 11.25
N MET A 191 -13.38 -8.54 11.09
CA MET A 191 -14.43 -8.44 10.10
C MET A 191 -15.45 -7.37 10.49
N ASN A 192 -15.79 -6.49 9.55
CA ASN A 192 -16.82 -5.50 9.76
C ASN A 192 -18.22 -6.18 9.77
N PRO A 193 -19.07 -5.95 10.77
CA PRO A 193 -20.38 -6.60 10.86
C PRO A 193 -21.32 -6.26 9.70
N LYS A 194 -21.11 -5.16 9.00
CA LYS A 194 -21.89 -4.76 7.82
C LYS A 194 -21.39 -5.37 6.51
N ARG A 195 -20.30 -6.16 6.56
CA ARG A 195 -19.64 -6.68 5.35
C ARG A 195 -20.57 -7.51 4.47
N GLU A 196 -21.34 -8.42 5.05
CA GLU A 196 -22.25 -9.29 4.28
C GLU A 196 -23.31 -8.46 3.56
N ALA A 197 -23.98 -7.56 4.27
CA ALA A 197 -24.98 -6.66 3.69
C ALA A 197 -24.36 -5.77 2.58
N PHE A 198 -23.12 -5.29 2.77
CA PHE A 198 -22.42 -4.52 1.76
C PHE A 198 -22.19 -5.34 0.47
N PHE A 199 -21.77 -6.60 0.57
CA PHE A 199 -21.54 -7.43 -0.63
C PHE A 199 -22.84 -7.84 -1.32
N VAL A 200 -23.94 -8.03 -0.59
CA VAL A 200 -25.26 -8.23 -1.19
C VAL A 200 -25.68 -6.99 -1.98
N ASP A 201 -25.61 -5.82 -1.38
CA ASP A 201 -25.98 -4.57 -2.03
C ASP A 201 -25.05 -4.23 -3.21
N LEU A 202 -23.77 -4.54 -3.11
CA LEU A 202 -22.79 -4.31 -4.17
C LEU A 202 -23.10 -5.12 -5.46
N ASN A 203 -23.79 -6.24 -5.33
CA ASN A 203 -24.24 -7.03 -6.48
C ASN A 203 -25.62 -6.57 -7.02
N LEU A 204 -26.44 -5.96 -6.20
CA LEU A 204 -27.82 -5.61 -6.54
C LEU A 204 -27.99 -4.15 -6.95
N LEU A 205 -27.20 -3.25 -6.38
CA LEU A 205 -27.30 -1.81 -6.59
C LEU A 205 -26.29 -1.29 -7.60
N ASP A 206 -26.58 -0.10 -8.15
CA ASP A 206 -25.56 0.68 -8.84
C ASP A 206 -24.38 0.94 -7.90
N ALA A 207 -23.16 0.92 -8.45
CA ALA A 207 -21.93 1.01 -7.66
C ALA A 207 -21.88 2.30 -6.82
N GLU A 208 -22.25 3.45 -7.41
CA GLU A 208 -22.24 4.74 -6.72
C GLU A 208 -23.25 4.76 -5.57
N VAL A 209 -24.47 4.24 -5.82
CA VAL A 209 -25.54 4.13 -4.80
C VAL A 209 -25.09 3.25 -3.64
N CYS A 210 -24.52 2.09 -3.94
CA CYS A 210 -24.01 1.19 -2.90
C CYS A 210 -22.92 1.85 -2.06
N PHE A 211 -21.90 2.42 -2.70
CA PHE A 211 -20.83 3.08 -1.98
C PHE A 211 -21.32 4.28 -1.15
N HIS A 212 -22.23 5.07 -1.67
CA HIS A 212 -22.79 6.19 -0.94
C HIS A 212 -23.60 5.74 0.31
N LYS A 213 -24.30 4.61 0.21
CA LYS A 213 -25.04 4.01 1.34
C LYS A 213 -24.12 3.65 2.51
N TYR A 214 -22.94 3.05 2.23
CA TYR A 214 -22.04 2.54 3.27
C TYR A 214 -20.93 3.52 3.64
N PHE A 215 -20.54 4.40 2.73
CA PHE A 215 -19.44 5.35 2.90
C PHE A 215 -19.82 6.77 2.51
N PRO A 216 -20.92 7.35 3.05
CA PRO A 216 -21.28 8.71 2.73
C PRO A 216 -20.18 9.69 3.13
N VAL A 217 -19.84 10.62 2.26
CA VAL A 217 -18.92 11.72 2.58
C VAL A 217 -19.71 12.82 3.28
N THR A 218 -19.61 12.85 4.60
CA THR A 218 -20.28 13.83 5.46
C THR A 218 -19.48 15.12 5.57
N LEU A 219 -20.09 16.17 6.10
CA LEU A 219 -19.39 17.44 6.40
C LEU A 219 -18.18 17.22 7.33
N ARG A 220 -18.32 16.32 8.30
CA ARG A 220 -17.22 15.92 9.20
C ARG A 220 -16.00 15.42 8.43
N HIS A 221 -16.18 14.50 7.47
CA HIS A 221 -15.07 13.97 6.66
C HIS A 221 -14.38 15.07 5.84
N ARG A 222 -15.15 16.04 5.33
CA ARG A 222 -14.60 17.20 4.61
C ARG A 222 -13.79 18.11 5.53
N LEU A 223 -14.27 18.34 6.74
CA LEU A 223 -13.54 19.12 7.75
C LEU A 223 -12.28 18.42 8.21
N GLU A 224 -12.34 17.10 8.44
CA GLU A 224 -11.17 16.28 8.79
C GLU A 224 -10.10 16.34 7.67
N LYS A 225 -10.51 16.25 6.40
CA LYS A 225 -9.62 16.46 5.25
C LYS A 225 -8.96 17.84 5.31
N GLN A 226 -9.73 18.91 5.49
CA GLN A 226 -9.18 20.26 5.58
C GLN A 226 -8.20 20.43 6.75
N ALA A 227 -8.54 19.91 7.93
CA ALA A 227 -7.66 19.97 9.08
C ALA A 227 -6.32 19.25 8.82
N ARG A 228 -6.35 18.07 8.17
CA ARG A 228 -5.12 17.36 7.78
C ARG A 228 -4.30 18.11 6.76
N LEU A 229 -4.93 18.75 5.78
CA LEU A 229 -4.22 19.57 4.79
C LEU A 229 -3.57 20.81 5.43
N TRP A 230 -4.15 21.36 6.48
CA TRP A 230 -3.55 22.47 7.22
C TRP A 230 -2.36 22.05 8.10
N THR A 231 -2.39 20.82 8.62
CA THR A 231 -1.30 20.25 9.43
C THR A 231 -0.19 19.63 8.60
N ALA A 232 -0.49 19.19 7.38
CA ALA A 232 0.52 18.83 6.42
C ALA A 232 1.24 20.10 6.01
N SER A 233 2.54 20.20 6.32
CA SER A 233 3.42 21.32 5.94
C SER A 233 3.10 21.77 4.52
N SER A 234 3.00 23.08 4.31
CA SER A 234 2.62 23.74 3.04
C SER A 234 2.98 22.93 1.81
N PRO A 235 2.09 22.76 0.84
CA PRO A 235 2.40 22.01 -0.35
C PRO A 235 3.63 22.64 -1.01
N GLN A 236 4.81 22.09 -0.76
CA GLN A 236 5.91 22.31 -1.67
C GLN A 236 5.41 21.69 -2.96
N ALA A 237 5.26 22.53 -3.97
CA ALA A 237 4.94 22.12 -5.32
C ALA A 237 5.84 20.91 -5.64
N VAL A 238 5.30 19.72 -5.60
CA VAL A 238 6.02 18.51 -5.97
C VAL A 238 6.16 18.64 -7.47
N SER A 239 7.31 19.16 -7.89
CA SER A 239 7.73 19.04 -9.29
C SER A 239 7.72 17.54 -9.58
N TYR A 240 6.72 17.12 -10.34
CA TYR A 240 6.65 15.78 -10.90
C TYR A 240 7.80 15.61 -11.89
N THR A 241 8.97 15.30 -11.40
CA THR A 241 9.99 14.66 -12.21
C THR A 241 9.53 13.22 -12.40
N HIS A 242 8.90 12.98 -13.55
CA HIS A 242 8.61 11.64 -14.04
C HIS A 242 9.94 10.87 -14.12
N LEU A 243 10.24 10.08 -13.09
CA LEU A 243 11.08 8.92 -13.27
C LEU A 243 10.24 7.92 -14.06
N ARG A 244 10.27 8.05 -15.38
CA ARG A 244 9.89 6.97 -16.28
C ARG A 244 10.79 5.79 -15.92
N ALA A 245 10.19 4.75 -15.32
CA ALA A 245 10.78 3.44 -15.36
C ALA A 245 10.91 3.10 -16.86
N HIS A 246 12.13 3.10 -17.37
CA HIS A 246 12.41 2.55 -18.69
C HIS A 246 12.11 1.06 -18.62
N GLU A 247 10.93 0.68 -19.08
CA GLU A 247 10.70 -0.69 -19.51
C GLU A 247 11.69 -0.94 -20.66
N THR A 248 12.77 -1.63 -20.35
CA THR A 248 13.63 -2.24 -21.37
C THR A 248 12.77 -3.30 -22.04
N LYS A 249 12.27 -2.99 -23.25
CA LYS A 249 11.75 -4.01 -24.15
C LYS A 249 12.88 -5.01 -24.36
N ALA A 250 12.75 -6.19 -23.77
CA ALA A 250 13.54 -7.34 -24.15
C ALA A 250 13.01 -7.81 -25.52
N ASN A 251 13.85 -7.70 -26.53
CA ASN A 251 13.71 -8.44 -27.78
C ASN A 251 13.94 -9.92 -27.54
#